data_5673072a4566d5e0f63310f391829dac
#
_entry.id   5673072a4566d5e0f63310f391829dac
#
_cell.length_a   1.000
_cell.length_b   1.000
_cell.length_c   1.000
_cell.angle_alpha   90.00
_cell.angle_beta   90.00
_cell.angle_gamma   90.00
#
_symmetry.space_group_name_H-M   'P 1'
#
loop_
_entity.id
_entity.type
_entity.pdbx_description
1 polymer ?
#
loop_
_entity_poly.entity_id
_entity_poly.type
_entity_poly.pdbx_seq_one_letter_code
_entity_poly.pdbx_strand_id
1 'polypeptide(L)'
;MPYLTNGEDHVRERGAIVAYLTDMFPEAGLGRPVGHPQRGAFLSWLFYYQGVMEPVLVLDRAKLDHPMLHATFRDLDAVFARLSEALDGSPYLLGDHYSAADLLLSSPFQWLPDATPQQPSVQAWIRRCADRPAVKAIAERERLALTA
;
A
#
# COMPACT_ATOMS: atom_id res chain seq x y z
N MET A 1 6.34 -10.43 10.88
CA MET A 1 6.69 -8.99 10.74
C MET A 1 7.82 -8.90 9.72
N PRO A 2 7.72 -8.09 8.67
CA PRO A 2 8.80 -7.93 7.72
C PRO A 2 10.02 -7.29 8.38
N TYR A 3 11.19 -7.76 7.98
CA TYR A 3 12.47 -7.34 8.52
C TYR A 3 13.52 -7.33 7.42
N LEU A 4 14.20 -6.23 7.24
CA LEU A 4 15.25 -6.02 6.26
C LEU A 4 16.58 -5.80 6.97
N THR A 5 17.64 -6.42 6.47
CA THR A 5 19.02 -6.14 6.87
C THR A 5 19.82 -5.66 5.66
N ASN A 6 20.65 -4.65 5.87
CA ASN A 6 21.61 -4.16 4.88
C ASN A 6 22.90 -3.77 5.61
N GLY A 7 23.90 -4.67 5.59
CA GLY A 7 25.06 -4.54 6.45
C GLY A 7 24.66 -4.54 7.93
N GLU A 8 24.96 -3.46 8.64
CA GLU A 8 24.60 -3.27 10.04
C GLU A 8 23.22 -2.61 10.25
N ASP A 9 22.60 -2.13 9.18
CA ASP A 9 21.25 -1.53 9.23
C ASP A 9 20.18 -2.60 9.42
N HIS A 10 19.25 -2.31 10.32
CA HIS A 10 18.11 -3.15 10.63
C HIS A 10 16.80 -2.35 10.52
N VAL A 11 16.04 -2.60 9.47
CA VAL A 11 14.80 -1.88 9.19
C VAL A 11 13.60 -2.78 9.41
N ARG A 12 12.64 -2.30 10.17
CA ARG A 12 11.37 -2.98 10.46
C ARG A 12 10.23 -2.13 9.92
N GLU A 13 9.04 -2.74 9.86
CA GLU A 13 7.80 -2.14 9.36
C GLU A 13 7.81 -1.91 7.85
N ARG A 14 6.74 -2.35 7.20
CA ARG A 14 6.63 -2.31 5.72
C ARG A 14 6.83 -0.91 5.14
N GLY A 15 6.21 0.12 5.74
CA GLY A 15 6.37 1.50 5.28
C GLY A 15 7.79 2.02 5.39
N ALA A 16 8.50 1.68 6.50
CA ALA A 16 9.89 2.06 6.68
C ALA A 16 10.82 1.32 5.70
N ILE A 17 10.60 0.01 5.52
CA ILE A 17 11.36 -0.79 4.54
C ILE A 17 11.17 -0.23 3.13
N VAL A 18 9.94 0.09 2.75
CA VAL A 18 9.63 0.70 1.45
C VAL A 18 10.32 2.05 1.28
N ALA A 19 10.25 2.93 2.28
CA ALA A 19 10.93 4.22 2.24
C ALA A 19 12.45 4.06 2.11
N TYR A 20 13.04 3.19 2.93
CA TYR A 20 14.48 2.89 2.92
C TYR A 20 14.94 2.37 1.55
N LEU A 21 14.27 1.37 1.00
CA LEU A 21 14.62 0.79 -0.29
C LEU A 21 14.46 1.79 -1.44
N THR A 22 13.42 2.62 -1.42
CA THR A 22 13.22 3.62 -2.48
C THR A 22 14.21 4.79 -2.38
N ASP A 23 14.73 5.08 -1.21
CA ASP A 23 15.80 6.06 -1.03
C ASP A 23 17.18 5.48 -1.42
N MET A 24 17.41 4.17 -1.21
CA MET A 24 18.63 3.48 -1.64
C MET A 24 18.72 3.28 -3.16
N PHE A 25 17.58 3.11 -3.83
CA PHE A 25 17.51 2.82 -5.27
C PHE A 25 16.63 3.86 -5.99
N PRO A 26 17.03 5.14 -5.98
CA PRO A 26 16.24 6.23 -6.58
C PRO A 26 16.03 6.06 -8.08
N GLU A 27 16.96 5.41 -8.77
CA GLU A 27 16.91 5.11 -10.21
C GLU A 27 15.75 4.17 -10.59
N ALA A 28 15.22 3.39 -9.64
CA ALA A 28 14.05 2.55 -9.86
C ALA A 28 12.77 3.36 -10.07
N GLY A 29 12.77 4.66 -9.73
CA GLY A 29 11.63 5.57 -9.92
C GLY A 29 10.40 5.27 -9.05
N LEU A 30 10.53 4.36 -8.08
CA LEU A 30 9.41 3.91 -7.23
C LEU A 30 9.18 4.81 -6.01
N GLY A 31 10.19 5.58 -5.60
CA GLY A 31 10.12 6.52 -4.49
C GLY A 31 9.94 7.96 -4.94
N ARG A 32 9.98 8.84 -3.94
CA ARG A 32 10.07 10.30 -4.11
C ARG A 32 11.18 10.76 -3.19
N PRO A 33 12.43 10.95 -3.69
CA PRO A 33 13.59 11.23 -2.85
C PRO A 33 13.48 12.57 -2.14
N VAL A 34 14.39 12.85 -1.20
CA VAL A 34 14.48 14.14 -0.53
C VAL A 34 14.63 15.27 -1.56
N GLY A 35 13.82 16.32 -1.42
CA GLY A 35 13.75 17.43 -2.39
C GLY A 35 12.71 17.23 -3.51
N HIS A 36 12.17 16.03 -3.70
CA HIS A 36 11.10 15.83 -4.69
C HIS A 36 9.80 16.51 -4.22
N PRO A 37 9.06 17.25 -5.09
CA PRO A 37 7.83 17.98 -4.72
C PRO A 37 6.76 17.08 -4.07
N GLN A 38 6.67 15.83 -4.46
CA GLN A 38 5.71 14.86 -3.92
C GLN A 38 6.25 14.01 -2.76
N ARG A 39 7.42 14.34 -2.19
CA ARG A 39 7.98 13.56 -1.06
C ARG A 39 7.01 13.49 0.12
N GLY A 40 6.42 14.60 0.50
CA GLY A 40 5.44 14.65 1.59
C GLY A 40 4.22 13.77 1.35
N ALA A 41 3.64 13.84 0.14
CA ALA A 41 2.52 13.00 -0.25
C ALA A 41 2.89 11.51 -0.26
N PHE A 42 4.06 11.16 -0.78
CA PHE A 42 4.57 9.77 -0.77
C PHE A 42 4.67 9.21 0.65
N LEU A 43 5.34 9.92 1.56
CA LEU A 43 5.45 9.50 2.96
C LEU A 43 4.08 9.42 3.63
N SER A 44 3.19 10.40 3.37
CA SER A 44 1.83 10.40 3.92
C SER A 44 1.06 9.13 3.54
N TRP A 45 1.20 8.62 2.30
CA TRP A 45 0.58 7.37 1.90
C TRP A 45 1.18 6.15 2.61
N LEU A 46 2.51 6.09 2.79
CA LEU A 46 3.13 4.97 3.52
C LEU A 46 2.65 4.91 4.98
N PHE A 47 2.62 6.06 5.66
CA PHE A 47 2.13 6.15 7.04
C PHE A 47 0.62 5.95 7.14
N TYR A 48 -0.15 6.42 6.14
CA TYR A 48 -1.59 6.19 6.08
C TYR A 48 -1.92 4.70 5.99
N TYR A 49 -1.16 3.94 5.23
CA TYR A 49 -1.33 2.49 5.16
C TYR A 49 -1.26 1.86 6.55
N GLN A 50 -0.16 2.07 7.26
CA GLN A 50 0.08 1.42 8.55
C GLN A 50 -0.75 1.99 9.70
N GLY A 51 -0.95 3.30 9.71
CA GLY A 51 -1.64 4.00 10.81
C GLY A 51 -3.16 4.05 10.66
N VAL A 52 -3.69 3.83 9.45
CA VAL A 52 -5.13 3.97 9.19
C VAL A 52 -5.68 2.79 8.39
N MET A 53 -5.24 2.59 7.17
CA MET A 53 -5.89 1.66 6.24
C MET A 53 -5.81 0.21 6.73
N GLU A 54 -4.64 -0.28 7.07
CA GLU A 54 -4.46 -1.65 7.53
C GLU A 54 -5.20 -1.93 8.85
N PRO A 55 -5.10 -1.09 9.91
CA PRO A 55 -5.90 -1.26 11.10
C PRO A 55 -7.41 -1.31 10.83
N VAL A 56 -7.93 -0.40 10.00
CA VAL A 56 -9.36 -0.35 9.66
C VAL A 56 -9.81 -1.62 8.94
N LEU A 57 -9.05 -2.11 7.96
CA LEU A 57 -9.34 -3.36 7.26
C LEU A 57 -9.35 -4.56 8.22
N VAL A 58 -8.40 -4.62 9.16
CA VAL A 58 -8.34 -5.70 10.15
C VAL A 58 -9.51 -5.64 11.13
N LEU A 59 -9.85 -4.45 11.63
CA LEU A 59 -10.97 -4.25 12.54
C LEU A 59 -12.31 -4.61 11.88
N ASP A 60 -12.52 -4.18 10.63
CA ASP A 60 -13.72 -4.55 9.87
C ASP A 60 -13.79 -6.07 9.64
N ARG A 61 -12.69 -6.68 9.26
CA ARG A 61 -12.63 -8.14 9.04
C ARG A 61 -12.88 -8.93 10.32
N ALA A 62 -12.37 -8.45 11.45
CA ALA A 62 -12.57 -9.07 12.77
C ALA A 62 -13.96 -8.77 13.36
N LYS A 63 -14.76 -7.90 12.70
CA LYS A 63 -16.06 -7.42 13.19
C LYS A 63 -15.97 -6.84 14.60
N LEU A 64 -14.88 -6.14 14.86
CA LEU A 64 -14.67 -5.46 16.14
C LEU A 64 -15.38 -4.11 16.13
N ASP A 65 -16.28 -3.94 17.08
CA ASP A 65 -17.08 -2.73 17.29
C ASP A 65 -16.91 -2.25 18.73
N HIS A 66 -16.39 -1.02 18.90
CA HIS A 66 -16.20 -0.42 20.22
C HIS A 66 -16.10 1.11 20.10
N PRO A 67 -16.69 1.89 21.04
CA PRO A 67 -16.66 3.36 21.00
C PRO A 67 -15.25 3.96 20.87
N MET A 68 -14.25 3.41 21.52
CA MET A 68 -12.86 3.87 21.39
C MET A 68 -12.29 3.66 19.99
N LEU A 69 -12.69 2.59 19.29
CA LEU A 69 -12.26 2.37 17.92
C LEU A 69 -12.83 3.43 16.99
N HIS A 70 -14.12 3.75 17.12
CA HIS A 70 -14.77 4.81 16.35
C HIS A 70 -14.20 6.20 16.65
N ALA A 71 -13.77 6.45 17.90
CA ALA A 71 -13.14 7.71 18.27
C ALA A 71 -11.68 7.83 17.75
N THR A 72 -11.01 6.72 17.48
CA THR A 72 -9.57 6.68 17.14
C THR A 72 -9.33 6.46 15.65
N PHE A 73 -10.06 5.51 15.07
CA PHE A 73 -9.90 5.11 13.67
C PHE A 73 -11.06 5.64 12.82
N ARG A 74 -10.77 5.83 11.54
CA ARG A 74 -11.79 6.10 10.53
C ARG A 74 -12.56 4.80 10.25
N ASP A 75 -13.71 4.91 9.61
CA ASP A 75 -14.43 3.77 9.06
C ASP A 75 -13.88 3.35 7.69
N LEU A 76 -14.34 2.22 7.20
CA LEU A 76 -13.92 1.67 5.91
C LEU A 76 -14.34 2.55 4.73
N ASP A 77 -15.51 3.19 4.84
CA ASP A 77 -16.02 4.10 3.81
C ASP A 77 -15.12 5.32 3.65
N ALA A 78 -14.62 5.90 4.75
CA ALA A 78 -13.67 7.01 4.72
C ALA A 78 -12.32 6.58 4.11
N VAL A 79 -11.88 5.35 4.34
CA VAL A 79 -10.67 4.81 3.71
C VAL A 79 -10.84 4.71 2.19
N PHE A 80 -11.96 4.16 1.74
CA PHE A 80 -12.24 4.01 0.32
C PHE A 80 -12.53 5.33 -0.40
N ALA A 81 -13.21 6.25 0.28
CA ALA A 81 -13.42 7.61 -0.23
C ALA A 81 -12.08 8.32 -0.52
N ARG A 82 -11.12 8.22 0.42
CA ARG A 82 -9.79 8.82 0.23
C ARG A 82 -9.01 8.19 -0.93
N LEU A 83 -9.09 6.86 -1.11
CA LEU A 83 -8.48 6.21 -2.27
C LEU A 83 -9.14 6.66 -3.56
N SER A 84 -10.47 6.73 -3.59
CA SER A 84 -11.24 7.17 -4.76
C SER A 84 -10.92 8.60 -5.15
N GLU A 85 -10.82 9.51 -4.17
CA GLU A 85 -10.43 10.91 -4.39
C GLU A 85 -9.02 11.03 -5.00
N ALA A 86 -8.06 10.27 -4.49
CA ALA A 86 -6.69 10.29 -5.00
C ALA A 86 -6.57 9.72 -6.43
N LEU A 87 -7.50 8.84 -6.81
CA LEU A 87 -7.54 8.17 -8.11
C LEU A 87 -8.54 8.84 -9.09
N ASP A 88 -9.15 9.95 -8.67
CA ASP A 88 -10.02 10.72 -9.57
C ASP A 88 -9.15 11.42 -10.63
N GLY A 89 -9.34 10.99 -11.88
CA GLY A 89 -8.56 11.49 -13.02
C GLY A 89 -7.08 11.06 -13.04
N SER A 90 -6.65 10.20 -12.12
CA SER A 90 -5.25 9.75 -12.01
C SER A 90 -5.13 8.22 -12.01
N PRO A 91 -4.17 7.64 -12.76
CA PRO A 91 -3.99 6.20 -12.79
C PRO A 91 -3.37 5.62 -11.50
N TYR A 92 -2.66 6.43 -10.71
CA TYR A 92 -1.97 6.03 -9.48
C TYR A 92 -2.10 7.08 -8.38
N LEU A 93 -1.80 6.71 -7.14
CA LEU A 93 -1.98 7.54 -5.93
C LEU A 93 -1.21 8.87 -5.96
N LEU A 94 -0.14 8.95 -6.74
CA LEU A 94 0.69 10.14 -6.89
C LEU A 94 0.69 10.70 -8.33
N GLY A 95 -0.36 10.45 -9.09
CA GLY A 95 -0.52 10.94 -10.46
C GLY A 95 -0.25 9.86 -11.52
N ASP A 96 0.52 10.21 -12.57
CA ASP A 96 0.64 9.38 -13.77
C ASP A 96 1.61 8.20 -13.63
N HIS A 97 2.43 8.18 -12.60
CA HIS A 97 3.50 7.19 -12.44
C HIS A 97 3.31 6.34 -11.19
N TYR A 98 3.39 5.04 -11.39
CA TYR A 98 3.38 4.05 -10.32
C TYR A 98 4.51 4.31 -9.31
N SER A 99 4.19 4.12 -8.03
CA SER A 99 5.13 4.27 -6.93
C SER A 99 5.03 3.11 -5.94
N ALA A 100 5.96 3.04 -5.01
CA ALA A 100 5.90 2.05 -3.93
C ALA A 100 4.74 2.31 -2.95
N ALA A 101 4.12 3.50 -2.96
CA ALA A 101 2.86 3.73 -2.27
C ALA A 101 1.73 2.89 -2.89
N ASP A 102 1.66 2.84 -4.23
CA ASP A 102 0.68 2.00 -4.94
C ASP A 102 0.89 0.51 -4.64
N LEU A 103 2.15 0.05 -4.59
CA LEU A 103 2.49 -1.31 -4.20
C LEU A 103 1.95 -1.64 -2.81
N LEU A 104 2.24 -0.78 -1.84
CA LEU A 104 1.91 -1.02 -0.44
C LEU A 104 0.39 -0.99 -0.21
N LEU A 105 -0.31 0.03 -0.74
CA LEU A 105 -1.74 0.22 -0.50
C LEU A 105 -2.63 -0.73 -1.32
N SER A 106 -2.17 -1.22 -2.48
CA SER A 106 -2.92 -2.22 -3.24
C SER A 106 -2.77 -3.64 -2.72
N SER A 107 -1.71 -3.92 -1.95
CA SER A 107 -1.37 -5.27 -1.50
C SER A 107 -2.47 -5.96 -0.68
N PRO A 108 -3.24 -5.30 0.22
CA PRO A 108 -4.29 -5.96 0.99
C PRO A 108 -5.35 -6.64 0.13
N PHE A 109 -5.69 -6.06 -1.00
CA PHE A 109 -6.72 -6.59 -1.89
C PHE A 109 -6.32 -7.87 -2.62
N GLN A 110 -5.06 -8.27 -2.55
CA GLN A 110 -4.57 -9.55 -3.08
C GLN A 110 -4.83 -10.70 -2.09
N TRP A 111 -4.75 -10.45 -0.79
CA TRP A 111 -4.96 -11.46 0.25
C TRP A 111 -6.32 -11.31 0.98
N LEU A 112 -7.01 -10.17 0.80
CA LEU A 112 -8.39 -9.93 1.23
C LEU A 112 -9.25 -9.48 0.04
N PRO A 113 -9.49 -10.32 -0.96
CA PRO A 113 -10.25 -9.93 -2.15
C PRO A 113 -11.68 -9.48 -1.82
N ASP A 114 -12.28 -10.04 -0.76
CA ASP A 114 -13.63 -9.68 -0.30
C ASP A 114 -13.69 -8.24 0.26
N ALA A 115 -12.57 -7.65 0.64
CA ALA A 115 -12.49 -6.26 1.08
C ALA A 115 -12.33 -5.27 -0.09
N THR A 116 -12.36 -5.75 -1.34
CA THR A 116 -12.20 -4.88 -2.51
C THR A 116 -13.38 -3.92 -2.64
N PRO A 117 -13.13 -2.59 -2.66
CA PRO A 117 -14.18 -1.60 -2.71
C PRO A 117 -14.90 -1.61 -4.05
N GLN A 118 -16.15 -1.11 -4.07
CA GLN A 118 -16.97 -1.11 -5.27
C GLN A 118 -16.70 0.07 -6.21
N GLN A 119 -15.92 1.06 -5.80
CA GLN A 119 -15.58 2.25 -6.59
C GLN A 119 -14.78 1.85 -7.85
N PRO A 120 -15.26 2.17 -9.07
CA PRO A 120 -14.63 1.72 -10.31
C PRO A 120 -13.18 2.19 -10.48
N SER A 121 -12.84 3.42 -10.03
CA SER A 121 -11.47 3.96 -10.07
C SER A 121 -10.51 3.13 -9.22
N VAL A 122 -10.93 2.75 -8.00
CA VAL A 122 -10.13 1.94 -7.08
C VAL A 122 -9.98 0.52 -7.62
N GLN A 123 -11.03 -0.10 -8.13
CA GLN A 123 -10.94 -1.42 -8.76
C GLN A 123 -10.00 -1.43 -9.97
N ALA A 124 -10.08 -0.40 -10.82
CA ALA A 124 -9.20 -0.27 -11.98
C ALA A 124 -7.73 -0.12 -11.55
N TRP A 125 -7.47 0.66 -10.49
CA TRP A 125 -6.15 0.83 -9.91
C TRP A 125 -5.60 -0.47 -9.30
N ILE A 126 -6.40 -1.22 -8.53
CA ILE A 126 -6.01 -2.52 -7.97
C ILE A 126 -5.59 -3.48 -9.09
N ARG A 127 -6.41 -3.60 -10.14
CA ARG A 127 -6.07 -4.44 -11.31
C ARG A 127 -4.76 -4.01 -11.96
N ARG A 128 -4.57 -2.70 -12.16
CA ARG A 128 -3.35 -2.15 -12.78
C ARG A 128 -2.11 -2.44 -11.94
N CYS A 129 -2.21 -2.36 -10.62
CA CYS A 129 -1.11 -2.70 -9.70
C CYS A 129 -0.79 -4.21 -9.73
N ALA A 130 -1.80 -5.07 -9.69
CA ALA A 130 -1.65 -6.51 -9.74
C ALA A 130 -1.09 -7.01 -11.09
N ASP A 131 -1.37 -6.29 -12.19
CA ASP A 131 -0.98 -6.66 -13.55
C ASP A 131 0.51 -6.41 -13.86
N ARG A 132 1.24 -5.77 -12.96
CA ARG A 132 2.65 -5.48 -13.15
C ARG A 132 3.50 -6.75 -13.24
N PRO A 133 4.46 -6.82 -14.18
CA PRO A 133 5.30 -8.01 -14.39
C PRO A 133 6.01 -8.48 -13.12
N ALA A 134 6.54 -7.56 -12.30
CA ALA A 134 7.22 -7.89 -11.05
C ALA A 134 6.26 -8.53 -10.03
N VAL A 135 5.01 -8.06 -9.94
CA VAL A 135 3.99 -8.64 -9.03
C VAL A 135 3.64 -10.05 -9.45
N LYS A 136 3.42 -10.27 -10.76
CA LYS A 136 3.15 -11.59 -11.34
C LYS A 136 4.32 -12.56 -11.12
N ALA A 137 5.55 -12.11 -11.31
CA ALA A 137 6.74 -12.93 -11.10
C ALA A 137 6.90 -13.38 -9.64
N ILE A 138 6.62 -12.49 -8.68
CA ILE A 138 6.65 -12.83 -7.25
C ILE A 138 5.53 -13.82 -6.89
N ALA A 139 4.30 -13.58 -7.34
CA ALA A 139 3.17 -14.47 -7.10
C ALA A 139 3.43 -15.88 -7.64
N GLU A 140 4.02 -16.00 -8.82
CA GLU A 140 4.39 -17.31 -9.38
C GLU A 140 5.51 -17.99 -8.58
N ARG A 141 6.52 -17.25 -8.15
CA ARG A 141 7.59 -17.76 -7.28
C ARG A 141 7.05 -18.27 -5.94
N GLU A 142 6.14 -17.54 -5.32
CA GLU A 142 5.50 -17.95 -4.06
C GLU A 142 4.64 -19.20 -4.26
N ARG A 143 3.88 -19.28 -5.34
CA ARG A 143 3.09 -20.47 -5.70
C ARG A 143 3.97 -21.70 -5.82
N LEU A 144 5.11 -21.61 -6.51
CA LEU A 144 6.04 -22.70 -6.67
C LEU A 144 6.67 -23.13 -5.33
N ALA A 145 6.97 -22.18 -4.44
CA ALA A 145 7.53 -22.48 -3.13
C ALA A 145 6.56 -23.21 -2.19
N LEU A 146 5.24 -22.96 -2.34
CA LEU A 146 4.19 -23.64 -1.55
C LEU A 146 3.89 -25.07 -2.05
N THR A 147 4.33 -25.42 -3.25
CA THR A 147 4.09 -26.75 -3.86
C THR A 147 5.32 -27.67 -3.79
N ALA A 148 6.43 -27.20 -3.30
CA ALA A 148 7.68 -27.94 -3.10
C ALA A 148 7.82 -28.44 -1.66
#